data_519f8570d83a1346d236860c0cf5da1a
#
_entry.id   519f8570d83a1346d236860c0cf5da1a
#
_cell.length_a   1.000
_cell.length_b   1.000
_cell.length_c   1.000
_cell.angle_alpha   90.00
_cell.angle_beta   90.00
_cell.angle_gamma   90.00
#
_symmetry.space_group_name_H-M   'P 1'
#
loop_
_entity.id
_entity.type
_entity.pdbx_description
1 polymer ?
#
loop_
_entity_poly.entity_id
_entity_poly.type
_entity_poly.pdbx_seq_one_letter_code
_entity_poly.pdbx_strand_id
1 'polypeptide(L)'
;IEACLVGSEMCIRDSIKTASALGVYAMTAVTAITVQNTLGVTDVHPIPPAIVQAQMEACLEDIGADAIKLGMLHSSELIATVAGVLAKYPAIPVIADTVMVAKGGSALLEESAVSTLTELILPRALVITPNTEEASVILGEKVPHALGMIAAAARLAEVAGTNVVLKGCLLYTSDAADD
;
A
#
# COMPACT_ATOMS: atom_id res chain seq x y z
N ILE A 1 -11.03 -17.97 -3.25
CA ILE A 1 -10.02 -16.91 -3.51
C ILE A 1 -9.29 -16.66 -2.21
N GLU A 2 -7.97 -16.75 -2.25
CA GLU A 2 -7.08 -16.46 -1.14
C GLU A 2 -6.30 -15.17 -1.41
N ALA A 3 -6.24 -14.25 -0.42
CA ALA A 3 -5.51 -13.02 -0.53
C ALA A 3 -4.47 -12.88 0.59
N CYS A 4 -3.23 -12.52 0.25
CA CYS A 4 -2.21 -12.16 1.22
C CYS A 4 -2.18 -10.64 1.40
N LEU A 5 -2.45 -10.17 2.63
CA LEU A 5 -2.50 -8.77 3.01
C LEU A 5 -1.21 -8.40 3.75
N VAL A 6 -0.42 -7.49 3.18
CA VAL A 6 0.85 -7.02 3.73
C VAL A 6 0.73 -5.55 4.08
N GLY A 7 0.89 -5.17 5.34
CA GLY A 7 0.73 -3.77 5.76
C GLY A 7 0.74 -3.60 7.27
N SER A 8 0.49 -2.37 7.75
CA SER A 8 0.30 -2.14 9.17
C SER A 8 -0.95 -2.85 9.68
N GLU A 9 -0.98 -3.15 10.96
CA GLU A 9 -2.06 -3.87 11.63
C GLU A 9 -3.42 -3.19 11.42
N MET A 10 -3.50 -1.86 11.43
CA MET A 10 -4.74 -1.11 11.20
C MET A 10 -5.26 -1.31 9.77
N CYS A 11 -4.40 -1.12 8.75
CA CYS A 11 -4.77 -1.34 7.34
C CYS A 11 -5.23 -2.79 7.10
N ILE A 12 -4.61 -3.76 7.78
CA ILE A 12 -4.96 -5.17 7.68
C ILE A 12 -6.35 -5.42 8.24
N ARG A 13 -6.71 -4.86 9.40
CA ARG A 13 -8.04 -5.06 10.01
C ARG A 13 -9.19 -4.66 9.08
N ASP A 14 -9.06 -3.53 8.40
CA ASP A 14 -10.08 -3.06 7.47
C ASP A 14 -10.12 -3.92 6.20
N SER A 15 -8.95 -4.31 5.71
CA SER A 15 -8.85 -5.21 4.55
C SER A 15 -9.42 -6.61 4.83
N ILE A 16 -9.22 -7.17 6.03
CA ILE A 16 -9.83 -8.46 6.43
C ILE A 16 -11.36 -8.38 6.42
N LYS A 17 -11.94 -7.30 6.96
CA LYS A 17 -13.40 -7.11 6.97
C LYS A 17 -13.95 -7.08 5.55
N THR A 18 -13.30 -6.33 4.67
CA THR A 18 -13.70 -6.24 3.26
C THR A 18 -13.55 -7.59 2.54
N ALA A 19 -12.42 -8.27 2.71
CA ALA A 19 -12.18 -9.59 2.14
C ALA A 19 -13.24 -10.59 2.59
N SER A 20 -13.55 -10.63 3.90
CA SER A 20 -14.56 -11.51 4.47
C SER A 20 -15.95 -11.22 3.91
N ALA A 21 -16.33 -9.95 3.76
CA ALA A 21 -17.61 -9.55 3.18
C ALA A 21 -17.75 -9.98 1.71
N LEU A 22 -16.63 -10.11 1.00
CA LEU A 22 -16.57 -10.57 -0.40
C LEU A 22 -16.34 -12.07 -0.54
N GLY A 23 -16.33 -12.85 0.56
CA GLY A 23 -16.09 -14.28 0.54
C GLY A 23 -14.64 -14.68 0.23
N VAL A 24 -13.70 -13.79 0.48
CA VAL A 24 -12.26 -14.02 0.28
C VAL A 24 -11.61 -14.43 1.60
N TYR A 25 -10.82 -15.50 1.58
CA TYR A 25 -9.98 -15.90 2.71
C TYR A 25 -8.73 -15.02 2.76
N ALA A 26 -8.55 -14.28 3.84
CA ALA A 26 -7.46 -13.32 3.98
C ALA A 26 -6.37 -13.84 4.94
N MET A 27 -5.16 -13.95 4.46
CA MET A 27 -3.94 -14.16 5.24
C MET A 27 -3.23 -12.82 5.45
N THR A 28 -2.39 -12.70 6.47
CA THR A 28 -1.79 -11.42 6.83
C THR A 28 -0.29 -11.54 7.09
N ALA A 29 0.45 -10.50 6.67
CA ALA A 29 1.81 -10.23 7.08
C ALA A 29 1.88 -8.79 7.62
N VAL A 30 2.05 -8.65 8.92
CA VAL A 30 2.04 -7.36 9.61
C VAL A 30 3.40 -6.69 9.47
N THR A 31 3.43 -5.46 8.96
CA THR A 31 4.65 -4.67 8.76
C THR A 31 4.94 -3.71 9.91
N ALA A 32 3.91 -3.26 10.60
CA ALA A 32 4.01 -2.37 11.75
C ALA A 32 2.78 -2.47 12.64
N ILE A 33 2.94 -2.20 13.92
CA ILE A 33 1.84 -1.99 14.87
C ILE A 33 1.71 -0.49 15.06
N THR A 34 0.47 0.02 14.91
CA THR A 34 0.17 1.44 15.05
C THR A 34 -0.65 1.73 16.30
N VAL A 35 -0.31 2.78 17.02
CA VAL A 35 -1.16 3.34 18.06
C VAL A 35 -2.02 4.42 17.40
N GLN A 36 -3.20 4.00 16.94
CA GLN A 36 -4.05 4.82 16.08
C GLN A 36 -5.50 4.83 16.55
N ASN A 37 -6.13 5.99 16.41
CA ASN A 37 -7.58 6.19 16.63
C ASN A 37 -8.17 7.09 15.53
N THR A 38 -9.40 7.55 15.67
CA THR A 38 -10.07 8.41 14.67
C THR A 38 -9.45 9.81 14.55
N LEU A 39 -8.62 10.22 15.50
CA LEU A 39 -7.94 11.53 15.50
C LEU A 39 -6.57 11.48 14.81
N GLY A 40 -5.95 10.30 14.74
CA GLY A 40 -4.64 10.16 14.09
C GLY A 40 -3.80 9.00 14.63
N VAL A 41 -2.53 8.99 14.21
CA VAL A 41 -1.50 8.03 14.62
C VAL A 41 -0.59 8.72 15.63
N THR A 42 -0.46 8.14 16.82
CA THR A 42 0.39 8.67 17.91
C THR A 42 1.71 7.95 18.05
N ASP A 43 1.78 6.69 17.60
CA ASP A 43 3.01 5.91 17.62
C ASP A 43 2.99 4.80 16.56
N VAL A 44 4.17 4.38 16.11
CA VAL A 44 4.36 3.30 15.12
C VAL A 44 5.52 2.42 15.58
N HIS A 45 5.25 1.13 15.79
CA HIS A 45 6.27 0.13 16.08
C HIS A 45 6.52 -0.75 14.85
N PRO A 46 7.64 -0.55 14.12
CA PRO A 46 7.98 -1.36 12.95
C PRO A 46 8.26 -2.82 13.33
N ILE A 47 7.78 -3.75 12.52
CA ILE A 47 8.16 -5.15 12.61
C ILE A 47 9.46 -5.36 11.83
N PRO A 48 10.46 -6.07 12.39
CA PRO A 48 11.71 -6.35 11.69
C PRO A 48 11.48 -6.97 10.31
N PRO A 49 12.18 -6.50 9.24
CA PRO A 49 11.97 -6.99 7.87
C PRO A 49 12.06 -8.51 7.73
N ALA A 50 12.99 -9.16 8.43
CA ALA A 50 13.13 -10.62 8.44
C ALA A 50 11.86 -11.34 8.96
N ILE A 51 11.17 -10.76 9.94
CA ILE A 51 9.91 -11.31 10.46
C ILE A 51 8.78 -11.11 9.45
N VAL A 52 8.73 -9.96 8.78
CA VAL A 52 7.74 -9.71 7.71
C VAL A 52 7.95 -10.69 6.55
N GLN A 53 9.20 -10.90 6.13
CA GLN A 53 9.54 -11.92 5.13
C GLN A 53 9.03 -13.31 5.54
N ALA A 54 9.34 -13.74 6.75
CA ALA A 54 8.92 -15.06 7.26
C ALA A 54 7.39 -15.20 7.32
N GLN A 55 6.65 -14.14 7.69
CA GLN A 55 5.18 -14.13 7.67
C GLN A 55 4.65 -14.31 6.23
N MET A 56 5.21 -13.57 5.26
CA MET A 56 4.79 -13.68 3.86
C MET A 56 5.07 -15.08 3.31
N GLU A 57 6.29 -15.59 3.52
CA GLU A 57 6.69 -16.92 3.05
C GLU A 57 5.82 -18.01 3.67
N ALA A 58 5.56 -17.95 4.98
CA ALA A 58 4.68 -18.92 5.64
C ALA A 58 3.26 -18.96 5.02
N CYS A 59 2.68 -17.81 4.69
CA CYS A 59 1.37 -17.76 4.03
C CYS A 59 1.43 -18.31 2.59
N LEU A 60 2.45 -17.89 1.84
CA LEU A 60 2.55 -18.21 0.40
C LEU A 60 2.99 -19.64 0.12
N GLU A 61 3.79 -20.24 1.00
CA GLU A 61 4.28 -21.60 0.86
C GLU A 61 3.27 -22.66 1.33
N ASP A 62 2.46 -22.37 2.34
CA ASP A 62 1.48 -23.30 2.90
C ASP A 62 0.14 -23.26 2.12
N ILE A 63 -0.48 -22.10 2.07
CA ILE A 63 -1.83 -21.91 1.48
C ILE A 63 -1.74 -21.40 0.04
N GLY A 64 -0.77 -20.55 -0.23
CA GLY A 64 -0.70 -19.79 -1.48
C GLY A 64 -1.57 -18.53 -1.46
N ALA A 65 -1.58 -17.79 -2.55
CA ALA A 65 -2.47 -16.66 -2.72
C ALA A 65 -2.83 -16.42 -4.19
N ASP A 66 -4.08 -16.06 -4.46
CA ASP A 66 -4.55 -15.62 -5.78
C ASP A 66 -4.22 -14.14 -6.04
N ALA A 67 -4.00 -13.36 -4.98
CA ALA A 67 -3.58 -11.96 -5.05
C ALA A 67 -2.86 -11.52 -3.78
N ILE A 68 -1.98 -10.52 -3.91
CA ILE A 68 -1.28 -9.87 -2.78
C ILE A 68 -1.68 -8.40 -2.76
N LYS A 69 -2.17 -7.91 -1.61
CA LYS A 69 -2.37 -6.48 -1.37
C LYS A 69 -1.26 -5.95 -0.49
N LEU A 70 -0.54 -4.94 -0.97
CA LEU A 70 0.43 -4.18 -0.19
C LEU A 70 -0.23 -2.91 0.34
N GLY A 71 -0.05 -2.64 1.62
CA GLY A 71 -0.40 -1.39 2.27
C GLY A 71 0.87 -0.66 2.74
N MET A 72 0.90 -0.24 4.01
CA MET A 72 2.02 0.52 4.58
C MET A 72 3.33 -0.28 4.59
N LEU A 73 4.36 0.26 3.93
CA LEU A 73 5.75 -0.23 3.91
C LEU A 73 6.67 0.91 4.33
N HIS A 74 6.97 1.03 5.60
CA HIS A 74 7.50 2.25 6.23
C HIS A 74 8.96 2.61 5.88
N SER A 75 9.80 1.66 5.43
CA SER A 75 11.24 1.89 5.19
C SER A 75 11.75 1.25 3.91
N SER A 76 12.86 1.77 3.37
CA SER A 76 13.53 1.22 2.18
C SER A 76 13.95 -0.25 2.38
N GLU A 77 14.42 -0.62 3.57
CA GLU A 77 14.83 -1.99 3.88
C GLU A 77 13.63 -2.95 3.82
N LEU A 78 12.49 -2.55 4.39
CA LEU A 78 11.28 -3.35 4.33
C LEU A 78 10.76 -3.49 2.90
N ILE A 79 10.76 -2.40 2.12
CA ILE A 79 10.34 -2.41 0.71
C ILE A 79 11.22 -3.38 -0.10
N ALA A 80 12.54 -3.32 0.06
CA ALA A 80 13.45 -4.23 -0.61
C ALA A 80 13.21 -5.69 -0.21
N THR A 81 12.94 -5.94 1.07
CA THR A 81 12.61 -7.28 1.59
C THR A 81 11.32 -7.81 0.97
N VAL A 82 10.26 -7.03 0.96
CA VAL A 82 8.97 -7.39 0.34
C VAL A 82 9.14 -7.63 -1.15
N ALA A 83 9.85 -6.76 -1.87
CA ALA A 83 10.13 -6.93 -3.29
C ALA A 83 10.89 -8.24 -3.57
N GLY A 84 11.85 -8.61 -2.70
CA GLY A 84 12.56 -9.88 -2.77
C GLY A 84 11.65 -11.10 -2.63
N VAL A 85 10.64 -11.05 -1.75
CA VAL A 85 9.63 -12.10 -1.64
C VAL A 85 8.76 -12.15 -2.89
N LEU A 86 8.25 -10.99 -3.36
CA LEU A 86 7.39 -10.92 -4.55
C LEU A 86 8.09 -11.47 -5.82
N ALA A 87 9.40 -11.32 -5.91
CA ALA A 87 10.19 -11.85 -7.03
C ALA A 87 10.16 -13.39 -7.11
N LYS A 88 9.93 -14.08 -6.00
CA LYS A 88 9.77 -15.55 -5.96
C LYS A 88 8.41 -16.00 -6.50
N TYR A 89 7.41 -15.11 -6.54
CA TYR A 89 6.03 -15.40 -6.92
C TYR A 89 5.55 -14.48 -8.07
N PRO A 90 6.20 -14.49 -9.24
CA PRO A 90 5.95 -13.53 -10.31
C PRO A 90 4.53 -13.61 -10.91
N ALA A 91 3.89 -14.77 -10.79
CA ALA A 91 2.54 -15.02 -11.33
C ALA A 91 1.41 -14.43 -10.48
N ILE A 92 1.67 -14.15 -9.20
CA ILE A 92 0.63 -13.63 -8.31
C ILE A 92 0.46 -12.12 -8.55
N PRO A 93 -0.75 -11.64 -8.91
CA PRO A 93 -1.01 -10.22 -9.07
C PRO A 93 -0.86 -9.45 -7.75
N VAL A 94 -0.27 -8.26 -7.83
CA VAL A 94 -0.02 -7.38 -6.69
C VAL A 94 -0.83 -6.10 -6.84
N ILE A 95 -1.56 -5.74 -5.80
CA ILE A 95 -2.24 -4.45 -5.66
C ILE A 95 -1.45 -3.65 -4.63
N ALA A 96 -0.89 -2.49 -5.02
CA ALA A 96 -0.12 -1.66 -4.10
C ALA A 96 -0.87 -0.37 -3.74
N ASP A 97 -1.26 -0.27 -2.47
CA ASP A 97 -1.75 0.97 -1.89
C ASP A 97 -0.55 1.76 -1.37
N THR A 98 -0.31 2.93 -1.95
CA THR A 98 0.91 3.72 -1.77
C THR A 98 0.87 4.57 -0.50
N VAL A 99 0.55 3.96 0.64
CA VAL A 99 0.35 4.65 1.92
C VAL A 99 1.63 5.37 2.37
N MET A 100 1.64 6.70 2.31
CA MET A 100 2.80 7.54 2.67
C MET A 100 2.55 8.40 3.90
N VAL A 101 1.31 8.88 4.08
CA VAL A 101 0.94 9.81 5.15
C VAL A 101 -0.35 9.33 5.80
N ALA A 102 -0.42 9.38 7.13
CA ALA A 102 -1.66 9.08 7.87
C ALA A 102 -2.66 10.24 7.76
N LYS A 103 -3.95 9.95 7.94
CA LYS A 103 -4.98 10.96 8.21
C LYS A 103 -4.51 11.76 9.46
N GLY A 104 -4.26 13.05 9.31
CA GLY A 104 -3.65 13.88 10.37
C GLY A 104 -2.20 14.31 10.11
N GLY A 105 -1.61 13.90 8.98
CA GLY A 105 -0.32 14.41 8.50
C GLY A 105 0.93 13.70 9.03
N SER A 106 0.79 12.67 9.85
CA SER A 106 1.95 11.89 10.30
C SER A 106 2.56 11.10 9.14
N ALA A 107 3.87 11.24 8.92
CA ALA A 107 4.59 10.46 7.91
C ALA A 107 4.59 8.97 8.30
N LEU A 108 4.13 8.10 7.40
CA LEU A 108 4.11 6.65 7.55
C LEU A 108 5.17 5.96 6.68
N LEU A 109 5.69 6.66 5.68
CA LEU A 109 6.79 6.26 4.83
C LEU A 109 7.95 7.24 5.04
N GLU A 110 9.15 6.71 5.20
CA GLU A 110 10.36 7.53 5.23
C GLU A 110 10.58 8.19 3.87
N GLU A 111 11.00 9.45 3.86
CA GLU A 111 11.23 10.19 2.61
C GLU A 111 12.23 9.47 1.68
N SER A 112 13.26 8.87 2.26
CA SER A 112 14.25 8.06 1.56
C SER A 112 13.67 6.79 0.91
N ALA A 113 12.51 6.34 1.36
CA ALA A 113 11.88 5.10 0.88
C ALA A 113 10.99 5.29 -0.35
N VAL A 114 10.68 6.54 -0.72
CA VAL A 114 9.83 6.84 -1.90
C VAL A 114 10.48 6.35 -3.19
N SER A 115 11.77 6.59 -3.39
CA SER A 115 12.51 6.09 -4.56
C SER A 115 12.51 4.57 -4.62
N THR A 116 12.79 3.92 -3.48
CA THR A 116 12.80 2.45 -3.40
C THR A 116 11.42 1.85 -3.70
N LEU A 117 10.34 2.47 -3.22
CA LEU A 117 8.97 2.09 -3.54
C LEU A 117 8.71 2.19 -5.04
N THR A 118 9.09 3.33 -5.65
CA THR A 118 8.89 3.60 -7.08
C THR A 118 9.67 2.64 -7.96
N GLU A 119 10.89 2.30 -7.56
CA GLU A 119 11.77 1.43 -8.35
C GLU A 119 11.44 -0.06 -8.22
N LEU A 120 11.08 -0.53 -7.02
CA LEU A 120 10.96 -1.96 -6.75
C LEU A 120 9.52 -2.47 -6.68
N ILE A 121 8.57 -1.66 -6.23
CA ILE A 121 7.18 -2.10 -5.99
C ILE A 121 6.25 -1.66 -7.12
N LEU A 122 6.31 -0.38 -7.54
CA LEU A 122 5.33 0.12 -8.51
C LEU A 122 5.37 -0.65 -9.83
N PRO A 123 6.53 -0.97 -10.45
CA PRO A 123 6.56 -1.74 -11.70
C PRO A 123 6.13 -3.20 -11.53
N ARG A 124 6.16 -3.73 -10.29
CA ARG A 124 5.72 -5.10 -9.97
C ARG A 124 4.22 -5.18 -9.75
N ALA A 125 3.58 -4.08 -9.40
CA ALA A 125 2.16 -4.04 -9.13
C ALA A 125 1.35 -4.18 -10.43
N LEU A 126 0.22 -4.88 -10.37
CA LEU A 126 -0.80 -4.89 -11.42
C LEU A 126 -1.56 -3.57 -11.44
N VAL A 127 -1.79 -3.00 -10.25
CA VAL A 127 -2.44 -1.71 -10.06
C VAL A 127 -1.93 -1.04 -8.78
N ILE A 128 -1.78 0.27 -8.85
CA ILE A 128 -1.50 1.13 -7.69
C ILE A 128 -2.70 2.03 -7.40
N THR A 129 -2.91 2.38 -6.12
CA THR A 129 -4.09 3.14 -5.68
C THR A 129 -3.72 4.40 -4.90
N PRO A 130 -2.90 5.33 -5.45
CA PRO A 130 -2.52 6.55 -4.75
C PRO A 130 -3.69 7.52 -4.58
N ASN A 131 -3.64 8.30 -3.50
CA ASN A 131 -4.42 9.53 -3.41
C ASN A 131 -3.67 10.70 -4.10
N THR A 132 -4.26 11.89 -4.15
CA THR A 132 -3.67 13.06 -4.84
C THR A 132 -2.38 13.55 -4.19
N GLU A 133 -2.21 13.39 -2.88
CA GLU A 133 -0.98 13.78 -2.17
C GLU A 133 0.14 12.77 -2.46
N GLU A 134 -0.14 11.49 -2.37
CA GLU A 134 0.79 10.41 -2.72
C GLU A 134 1.21 10.51 -4.19
N ALA A 135 0.26 10.79 -5.08
CA ALA A 135 0.54 11.04 -6.49
C ALA A 135 1.49 12.23 -6.69
N SER A 136 1.29 13.31 -5.93
CA SER A 136 2.18 14.48 -5.98
C SER A 136 3.60 14.16 -5.54
N VAL A 137 3.75 13.32 -4.51
CA VAL A 137 5.06 12.86 -4.04
C VAL A 137 5.75 12.01 -5.11
N ILE A 138 5.07 11.04 -5.70
CA ILE A 138 5.62 10.15 -6.72
C ILE A 138 6.02 10.93 -7.98
N LEU A 139 5.19 11.90 -8.41
CA LEU A 139 5.46 12.71 -9.60
C LEU A 139 6.47 13.85 -9.36
N GLY A 140 6.77 14.19 -8.09
CA GLY A 140 7.60 15.35 -7.75
C GLY A 140 6.95 16.69 -8.09
N GLU A 141 5.63 16.72 -8.31
CA GLU A 141 4.86 17.94 -8.62
C GLU A 141 3.46 17.87 -8.04
N LYS A 142 2.88 19.04 -7.76
CA LYS A 142 1.52 19.10 -7.21
C LYS A 142 0.48 18.64 -8.23
N VAL A 143 -0.31 17.64 -7.88
CA VAL A 143 -1.44 17.18 -8.68
C VAL A 143 -2.58 18.19 -8.55
N PRO A 144 -3.04 18.82 -9.65
CA PRO A 144 -4.17 19.74 -9.61
C PRO A 144 -5.48 19.02 -9.28
N HIS A 145 -6.37 19.73 -8.61
CA HIS A 145 -7.70 19.19 -8.29
C HIS A 145 -8.57 18.95 -9.53
N ALA A 146 -9.44 17.97 -9.45
CA ALA A 146 -10.50 17.61 -10.41
C ALA A 146 -10.01 17.39 -11.86
N LEU A 147 -9.92 18.41 -12.67
CA LEU A 147 -9.59 18.29 -14.11
C LEU A 147 -8.17 17.78 -14.39
N GLY A 148 -7.22 18.00 -13.45
CA GLY A 148 -5.84 17.52 -13.59
C GLY A 148 -5.65 16.06 -13.22
N MET A 149 -6.59 15.42 -12.52
CA MET A 149 -6.44 14.04 -12.03
C MET A 149 -6.29 13.02 -13.16
N ILE A 150 -6.98 13.20 -14.27
CA ILE A 150 -6.89 12.27 -15.42
C ILE A 150 -5.48 12.32 -16.02
N ALA A 151 -4.94 13.52 -16.23
CA ALA A 151 -3.59 13.69 -16.74
C ALA A 151 -2.53 13.17 -15.74
N ALA A 152 -2.74 13.43 -14.45
CA ALA A 152 -1.87 12.92 -13.40
C ALA A 152 -1.89 11.38 -13.32
N ALA A 153 -3.06 10.75 -13.43
CA ALA A 153 -3.18 9.30 -13.47
C ALA A 153 -2.46 8.69 -14.68
N ALA A 154 -2.56 9.30 -15.85
CA ALA A 154 -1.85 8.86 -17.06
C ALA A 154 -0.32 8.96 -16.86
N ARG A 155 0.18 10.07 -16.33
CA ARG A 155 1.61 10.25 -16.03
C ARG A 155 2.12 9.29 -14.96
N LEU A 156 1.31 9.05 -13.91
CA LEU A 156 1.63 8.03 -12.91
C LEU A 156 1.73 6.63 -13.52
N ALA A 157 0.83 6.28 -14.44
CA ALA A 157 0.88 5.01 -15.14
C ALA A 157 2.16 4.86 -15.97
N GLU A 158 2.62 5.94 -16.62
CA GLU A 158 3.90 5.95 -17.34
C GLU A 158 5.09 5.80 -16.38
N VAL A 159 5.13 6.57 -15.30
CA VAL A 159 6.23 6.54 -14.31
C VAL A 159 6.28 5.20 -13.57
N ALA A 160 5.13 4.69 -13.16
CA ALA A 160 5.02 3.44 -12.42
C ALA A 160 5.09 2.18 -13.31
N GLY A 161 4.89 2.32 -14.63
CA GLY A 161 4.83 1.19 -15.57
C GLY A 161 3.63 0.25 -15.32
N THR A 162 2.54 0.75 -14.71
CA THR A 162 1.40 -0.07 -14.30
C THR A 162 0.07 0.70 -14.36
N ASN A 163 -1.04 -0.01 -14.08
CA ASN A 163 -2.35 0.61 -14.00
C ASN A 163 -2.48 1.47 -12.71
N VAL A 164 -3.24 2.54 -12.81
CA VAL A 164 -3.43 3.49 -11.70
C VAL A 164 -4.91 3.74 -11.44
N VAL A 165 -5.30 3.64 -10.18
CA VAL A 165 -6.57 4.15 -9.65
C VAL A 165 -6.25 5.34 -8.75
N LEU A 166 -6.33 6.56 -9.30
CA LEU A 166 -6.07 7.78 -8.55
C LEU A 166 -7.30 8.17 -7.73
N LYS A 167 -7.15 8.13 -6.40
CA LYS A 167 -8.21 8.47 -5.44
C LYS A 167 -8.29 9.98 -5.25
N GLY A 168 -9.50 10.54 -5.34
CA GLY A 168 -9.77 11.97 -5.12
C GLY A 168 -10.41 12.29 -3.77
N CYS A 169 -10.45 11.35 -2.82
CA CYS A 169 -11.18 11.45 -1.56
C CYS A 169 -10.75 12.63 -0.66
N LEU A 170 -9.53 13.16 -0.84
CA LEU A 170 -9.06 14.32 -0.09
C LEU A 170 -9.46 15.68 -0.70
N LEU A 171 -10.24 15.67 -1.79
CA LEU A 171 -10.76 16.88 -2.42
C LEU A 171 -11.94 17.50 -1.68
N TYR A 172 -12.62 16.72 -0.85
CA TYR A 172 -13.80 17.13 -0.08
C TYR A 172 -13.51 17.02 1.42
N THR A 173 -14.17 17.86 2.20
CA THR A 173 -14.07 17.87 3.67
C THR A 173 -14.77 16.67 4.31
N SER A 174 -15.64 15.98 3.59
CA SER A 174 -16.22 14.70 3.99
C SER A 174 -15.46 13.57 3.31
N ASP A 175 -14.89 12.70 4.10
CA ASP A 175 -14.28 11.46 3.63
C ASP A 175 -15.43 10.50 3.23
N ALA A 176 -15.36 9.93 2.03
CA ALA A 176 -16.33 8.92 1.60
C ALA A 176 -16.31 7.64 2.46
N ALA A 177 -15.38 7.54 3.40
CA ALA A 177 -15.34 6.49 4.40
C ALA A 177 -16.14 6.82 5.68
N ASP A 178 -16.68 8.05 5.79
CA ASP A 178 -17.50 8.49 6.91
C ASP A 178 -19.02 8.41 6.62
N ASP A 179 -19.43 7.94 5.43
CA ASP A 179 -20.83 7.70 5.02
C ASP A 179 -21.25 6.23 5.17
#